data_88470d345aad1c70e04b6ab0580c2374
#
_entry.id   88470d345aad1c70e04b6ab0580c2374
#
_cell.length_a   1.000
_cell.length_b   1.000
_cell.length_c   1.000
_cell.angle_alpha   90.00
_cell.angle_beta   90.00
_cell.angle_gamma   90.00
#
_symmetry.space_group_name_H-M   'P 1'
#
loop_
_entity.id
_entity.type
_entity.pdbx_description
1 polymer ?
#
loop_
_entity_poly.entity_id
_entity_poly.type
_entity_poly.pdbx_seq_one_letter_code
_entity_poly.pdbx_strand_id
1 'polypeptide(L)'
;MEGLDQQESHIAFMKHSLPSHRELSKEWPLGWIREIQRRRYIYKKTALEIFLIDGSTLFFNFPEGGIEDLLFMFAKMRKLECYNLLYYGSFETKKILEKSGLTKRWMNHDISNFEYLIQLNALASRSYKDLTQYPVFPWILNDYSSTNIDFNDGSSFRDLSKTMGAMGGQERIQTFLDRFQNVDPFNPVSQFHFGSHYSSPAIILQFLIRLSPYTLGAIQLQSGKFDLPDRLFHSLEESFKGATEEISDVRELVPEFFCLPDFLANKEKLDFGVTQSGYRVHHVTTPKWCGQSPYRFVTMMRTALESEFVSRALHNWIDLIFGYKNSGKEAEKALNMFYYMTYEENINLDTVTDPVTKTSYEAQIVHFGQTPLQLFNKPHPQRYPLAAPHFLRPLSETLVNFRVYKSFEKKLERNPESTFPTVLTNNGISLIKLKGIGDTQVVGLRENGKLSYFKYWVSPVSVDINNTTAFKFGIEKEKAVRFNKRKCKRLGF
;
A
#
# COMPACT_ATOMS: atom_id res chain seq x y z
N MET A 1 -34.67 17.08 14.61
CA MET A 1 -33.61 17.67 15.44
C MET A 1 -32.54 16.65 15.86
N GLU A 2 -32.83 15.35 15.85
CA GLU A 2 -31.83 14.29 16.18
C GLU A 2 -30.75 14.04 15.12
N GLY A 3 -30.93 14.51 13.89
CA GLY A 3 -29.95 14.31 12.83
C GLY A 3 -28.76 15.27 12.78
N LEU A 4 -28.86 16.42 13.45
CA LEU A 4 -27.81 17.42 13.50
C LEU A 4 -26.72 17.11 14.54
N ASP A 5 -27.10 16.48 15.65
CA ASP A 5 -26.18 16.06 16.71
C ASP A 5 -25.21 14.94 16.28
N GLN A 6 -25.64 14.08 15.33
CA GLN A 6 -24.77 13.01 14.83
C GLN A 6 -23.70 13.52 13.84
N GLN A 7 -23.97 14.60 13.10
CA GLN A 7 -23.00 15.18 12.18
C GLN A 7 -21.91 16.01 12.91
N GLU A 8 -22.26 16.69 13.99
CA GLU A 8 -21.26 17.34 14.84
C GLU A 8 -20.31 16.34 15.51
N SER A 9 -20.78 15.12 15.81
CA SER A 9 -19.94 14.08 16.41
C SER A 9 -18.86 13.57 15.46
N HIS A 10 -19.07 13.53 14.14
CA HIS A 10 -18.07 13.07 13.16
C HIS A 10 -16.97 14.12 12.89
N ILE A 11 -17.33 15.39 12.83
CA ILE A 11 -16.34 16.50 12.76
C ILE A 11 -15.66 16.68 14.11
N ALA A 12 -16.37 16.47 15.21
CA ALA A 12 -15.84 16.50 16.57
C ALA A 12 -14.83 15.37 16.83
N PHE A 13 -14.94 14.21 16.15
CA PHE A 13 -13.97 13.13 16.30
C PHE A 13 -12.56 13.53 15.88
N MET A 14 -12.42 14.28 14.80
CA MET A 14 -11.12 14.88 14.44
C MET A 14 -10.67 15.94 15.47
N LYS A 15 -11.59 16.50 16.28
CA LYS A 15 -11.31 17.56 17.28
C LYS A 15 -11.15 17.05 18.72
N HIS A 16 -11.84 15.99 19.14
CA HIS A 16 -11.88 15.56 20.56
C HIS A 16 -10.80 14.56 20.97
N SER A 17 -10.04 13.98 20.04
CA SER A 17 -8.83 13.22 20.36
C SER A 17 -7.55 14.06 20.35
N LEU A 18 -7.66 15.38 20.33
CA LEU A 18 -6.48 16.25 20.36
C LEU A 18 -5.91 16.28 21.80
N PRO A 19 -4.64 15.85 21.96
CA PRO A 19 -3.93 16.01 23.23
C PRO A 19 -3.84 17.49 23.64
N SER A 20 -3.60 17.74 24.92
CA SER A 20 -3.43 19.10 25.44
C SER A 20 -2.39 19.87 24.63
N HIS A 21 -2.51 21.20 24.51
CA HIS A 21 -1.62 22.04 23.70
C HIS A 21 -0.11 21.80 23.93
N ARG A 22 0.30 21.30 25.07
CA ARG A 22 1.71 20.94 25.38
C ARG A 22 2.16 19.64 24.73
N GLU A 23 1.25 18.69 24.44
CA GLU A 23 1.58 17.39 23.80
C GLU A 23 1.59 17.49 22.27
N LEU A 24 1.09 18.59 21.68
CA LEU A 24 1.01 18.79 20.23
C LEU A 24 2.32 19.32 19.61
N SER A 25 3.24 19.86 20.43
CA SER A 25 4.53 20.32 19.93
C SER A 25 5.49 19.15 19.80
N LYS A 26 5.77 18.74 18.56
CA LYS A 26 6.78 17.74 18.24
C LYS A 26 7.83 18.34 17.32
N GLU A 27 9.08 17.97 17.55
CA GLU A 27 10.21 18.43 16.76
C GLU A 27 10.90 17.26 16.06
N TRP A 28 11.24 17.47 14.80
CA TRP A 28 12.01 16.51 14.02
C TRP A 28 13.19 17.22 13.37
N PRO A 29 14.40 16.63 13.43
CA PRO A 29 15.55 17.17 12.72
C PRO A 29 15.27 17.25 11.22
N LEU A 30 15.59 18.37 10.57
CA LEU A 30 15.39 18.52 9.11
C LEU A 30 16.15 17.45 8.30
N GLY A 31 17.30 16.99 8.79
CA GLY A 31 18.05 15.89 8.16
C GLY A 31 17.35 14.52 8.21
N TRP A 32 16.24 14.38 8.95
CA TRP A 32 15.42 13.18 8.94
C TRP A 32 14.40 13.17 7.80
N ILE A 33 14.17 14.29 7.15
CA ILE A 33 13.26 14.36 6.01
C ILE A 33 13.87 13.64 4.82
N ARG A 34 13.29 12.50 4.49
CA ARG A 34 13.68 11.70 3.32
C ARG A 34 13.01 12.20 2.05
N GLU A 35 11.70 12.42 2.12
CA GLU A 35 10.87 12.75 0.98
C GLU A 35 9.69 13.61 1.41
N ILE A 36 9.24 14.52 0.53
CA ILE A 36 8.08 15.37 0.74
C ILE A 36 7.17 15.20 -0.46
N GLN A 37 5.90 14.87 -0.22
CA GLN A 37 4.91 14.74 -1.29
C GLN A 37 3.71 15.64 -1.04
N ARG A 38 3.27 16.33 -2.09
CA ARG A 38 1.97 17.02 -2.07
C ARG A 38 0.86 15.99 -1.97
N ARG A 39 -0.14 16.31 -1.15
CA ARG A 39 -1.33 15.49 -0.96
C ARG A 39 -2.59 16.34 -1.16
N ARG A 40 -3.69 15.66 -1.26
CA ARG A 40 -5.02 16.24 -1.27
C ARG A 40 -5.76 15.79 -0.03
N TYR A 41 -6.58 16.65 0.49
CA TYR A 41 -7.49 16.33 1.58
C TYR A 41 -8.89 16.82 1.20
N ILE A 42 -9.85 15.92 1.12
CA ILE A 42 -11.22 16.20 0.64
C ILE A 42 -11.17 17.01 -0.67
N TYR A 43 -10.45 16.48 -1.68
CA TYR A 43 -10.19 17.08 -3.01
C TYR A 43 -9.43 18.41 -3.03
N LYS A 44 -9.12 19.00 -1.87
CA LYS A 44 -8.33 20.24 -1.80
C LYS A 44 -6.83 19.95 -1.81
N LYS A 45 -6.06 20.70 -2.59
CA LYS A 45 -4.59 20.57 -2.71
C LYS A 45 -3.87 21.26 -1.53
N THR A 46 -4.34 21.03 -0.32
CA THR A 46 -3.91 21.70 0.91
C THR A 46 -3.08 20.80 1.83
N ALA A 47 -2.83 19.55 1.44
CA ALA A 47 -2.15 18.62 2.30
C ALA A 47 -0.72 18.28 1.83
N LEU A 48 0.12 17.91 2.78
CA LEU A 48 1.50 17.53 2.61
C LEU A 48 1.82 16.29 3.42
N GLU A 49 2.52 15.34 2.84
CA GLU A 49 3.05 14.18 3.56
C GLU A 49 4.57 14.22 3.55
N ILE A 50 5.16 14.12 4.73
CA ILE A 50 6.60 14.12 4.94
C ILE A 50 7.01 12.73 5.40
N PHE A 51 7.90 12.09 4.66
CA PHE A 51 8.45 10.77 4.95
C PHE A 51 9.79 10.95 5.66
N LEU A 52 9.96 10.32 6.80
CA LEU A 52 11.17 10.39 7.60
C LEU A 52 12.07 9.16 7.38
N ILE A 53 13.33 9.30 7.74
CA ILE A 53 14.34 8.22 7.56
C ILE A 53 14.11 7.01 8.49
N ASP A 54 13.38 7.19 9.59
CA ASP A 54 13.00 6.12 10.52
C ASP A 54 11.80 5.29 10.02
N GLY A 55 11.24 5.66 8.85
CA GLY A 55 10.07 5.03 8.25
C GLY A 55 8.75 5.60 8.69
N SER A 56 8.72 6.54 9.64
CA SER A 56 7.50 7.26 10.01
C SER A 56 7.10 8.28 8.96
N THR A 57 5.81 8.63 8.94
CA THR A 57 5.25 9.64 8.04
C THR A 57 4.40 10.64 8.80
N LEU A 58 4.44 11.89 8.37
CA LEU A 58 3.68 13.01 8.92
C LEU A 58 2.76 13.54 7.83
N PHE A 59 1.47 13.60 8.11
CA PHE A 59 0.47 14.13 7.20
C PHE A 59 -0.11 15.40 7.79
N PHE A 60 -0.01 16.51 7.04
CA PHE A 60 -0.50 17.81 7.44
C PHE A 60 -1.48 18.36 6.41
N ASN A 61 -2.59 18.89 6.89
CA ASN A 61 -3.51 19.68 6.10
C ASN A 61 -3.41 21.14 6.51
N PHE A 62 -3.21 22.03 5.56
CA PHE A 62 -2.98 23.46 5.78
C PHE A 62 -4.21 24.28 5.32
N PRO A 63 -4.40 25.49 5.86
CA PRO A 63 -5.28 26.46 5.24
C PRO A 63 -4.86 26.78 3.80
N GLU A 64 -5.78 27.29 3.00
CA GLU A 64 -5.48 27.67 1.62
C GLU A 64 -4.29 28.62 1.53
N GLY A 65 -3.40 28.35 0.57
CA GLY A 65 -2.16 29.12 0.37
C GLY A 65 -0.98 28.73 1.27
N GLY A 66 -1.21 28.14 2.44
CA GLY A 66 -0.14 27.84 3.40
C GLY A 66 0.88 26.80 2.93
N ILE A 67 0.48 25.89 2.05
CA ILE A 67 1.36 24.85 1.53
C ILE A 67 2.43 25.39 0.56
N GLU A 68 2.10 26.39 -0.23
CA GLU A 68 3.02 26.96 -1.23
C GLU A 68 4.20 27.66 -0.57
N ASP A 69 3.92 28.46 0.45
CA ASP A 69 4.95 29.16 1.23
C ASP A 69 5.90 28.17 1.92
N LEU A 70 5.34 27.10 2.50
CA LEU A 70 6.12 26.06 3.15
C LEU A 70 7.02 25.30 2.15
N LEU A 71 6.47 24.91 1.00
CA LEU A 71 7.25 24.24 -0.06
C LEU A 71 8.33 25.15 -0.63
N PHE A 72 8.04 26.43 -0.78
CA PHE A 72 9.03 27.42 -1.20
C PHE A 72 10.15 27.57 -0.17
N MET A 73 9.83 27.61 1.12
CA MET A 73 10.84 27.59 2.18
C MET A 73 11.69 26.33 2.13
N PHE A 74 11.08 25.17 2.02
CA PHE A 74 11.82 23.90 1.88
C PHE A 74 12.76 23.91 0.67
N ALA A 75 12.30 24.38 -0.48
CA ALA A 75 13.13 24.46 -1.70
C ALA A 75 14.33 25.38 -1.54
N LYS A 76 14.25 26.41 -0.68
CA LYS A 76 15.36 27.34 -0.41
C LYS A 76 16.32 26.87 0.68
N MET A 77 15.96 25.87 1.46
CA MET A 77 16.80 25.38 2.55
C MET A 77 18.02 24.63 2.02
N ARG A 78 19.21 25.21 2.15
CA ARG A 78 20.49 24.60 1.68
C ARG A 78 20.83 23.26 2.37
N LYS A 79 20.27 22.99 3.54
CA LYS A 79 20.52 21.78 4.33
C LYS A 79 19.47 20.71 4.15
N LEU A 80 18.42 20.95 3.37
CA LEU A 80 17.37 20.00 3.14
C LEU A 80 17.77 19.05 1.99
N GLU A 81 18.32 17.89 2.33
CA GLU A 81 18.72 16.85 1.39
C GLU A 81 17.61 15.84 1.16
N CYS A 82 16.37 16.30 0.92
CA CYS A 82 15.27 15.38 0.66
C CYS A 82 15.34 14.82 -0.79
N TYR A 83 14.89 13.58 -0.94
CA TYR A 83 14.97 12.81 -2.18
C TYR A 83 14.34 13.52 -3.37
N ASN A 84 13.17 14.11 -3.19
CA ASN A 84 12.45 14.83 -4.26
C ASN A 84 13.27 16.00 -4.82
N LEU A 85 13.92 16.79 -3.97
CA LEU A 85 14.72 17.95 -4.40
C LEU A 85 16.03 17.50 -5.03
N LEU A 86 16.69 16.49 -4.45
CA LEU A 86 17.99 16.02 -4.94
C LEU A 86 17.87 15.35 -6.31
N TYR A 87 16.85 14.52 -6.53
CA TYR A 87 16.73 13.71 -7.73
C TYR A 87 15.76 14.26 -8.76
N TYR A 88 14.70 14.90 -8.32
CA TYR A 88 13.64 15.36 -9.23
C TYR A 88 13.53 16.87 -9.34
N GLY A 89 14.06 17.62 -8.36
CA GLY A 89 13.97 19.08 -8.30
C GLY A 89 12.53 19.58 -8.29
N SER A 90 11.58 18.75 -7.78
CA SER A 90 10.16 19.04 -7.82
C SER A 90 9.39 18.23 -6.76
N PHE A 91 8.28 18.79 -6.29
CA PHE A 91 7.28 18.10 -5.48
C PHE A 91 6.06 17.64 -6.32
N GLU A 92 6.05 17.93 -7.62
CA GLU A 92 4.95 17.59 -8.52
C GLU A 92 4.97 16.12 -8.90
N THR A 93 3.88 15.40 -8.60
CA THR A 93 3.73 13.96 -8.83
C THR A 93 4.05 13.53 -10.27
N LYS A 94 3.53 14.28 -11.26
CA LYS A 94 3.76 13.97 -12.68
C LYS A 94 5.24 14.05 -13.04
N LYS A 95 5.93 15.09 -12.60
CA LYS A 95 7.39 15.25 -12.82
C LYS A 95 8.20 14.18 -12.11
N ILE A 96 7.77 13.77 -10.90
CA ILE A 96 8.40 12.67 -10.16
C ILE A 96 8.25 11.38 -10.93
N LEU A 97 7.04 11.04 -11.41
CA LEU A 97 6.79 9.84 -12.19
C LEU A 97 7.66 9.78 -13.46
N GLU A 98 7.72 10.88 -14.21
CA GLU A 98 8.52 10.98 -15.45
C GLU A 98 10.02 10.81 -15.19
N LYS A 99 10.54 11.48 -14.16
CA LYS A 99 12.00 11.49 -13.87
C LYS A 99 12.50 10.26 -13.12
N SER A 100 11.63 9.58 -12.36
CA SER A 100 12.02 8.44 -11.54
C SER A 100 12.40 7.20 -12.35
N GLY A 101 11.93 7.12 -13.60
CA GLY A 101 12.05 5.92 -14.41
C GLY A 101 11.32 4.70 -13.79
N LEU A 102 10.38 4.94 -12.87
CA LEU A 102 9.71 3.93 -12.05
C LEU A 102 9.13 2.79 -12.89
N THR A 103 8.35 3.13 -13.92
CA THR A 103 7.75 2.15 -14.83
C THR A 103 8.81 1.31 -15.56
N LYS A 104 9.89 1.95 -16.03
CA LYS A 104 11.00 1.24 -16.70
C LYS A 104 11.69 0.27 -15.75
N ARG A 105 11.95 0.69 -14.52
CA ARG A 105 12.54 -0.17 -13.47
C ARG A 105 11.66 -1.38 -13.19
N TRP A 106 10.33 -1.18 -13.12
CA TRP A 106 9.39 -2.28 -12.96
C TRP A 106 9.39 -3.22 -14.18
N MET A 107 9.33 -2.68 -15.40
CA MET A 107 9.39 -3.48 -16.63
C MET A 107 10.65 -4.36 -16.69
N ASN A 108 11.79 -3.83 -16.23
CA ASN A 108 13.06 -4.53 -16.18
C ASN A 108 13.24 -5.44 -14.97
N HIS A 109 12.23 -5.60 -14.11
CA HIS A 109 12.33 -6.34 -12.85
C HIS A 109 13.30 -5.75 -11.80
N ASP A 110 13.69 -4.46 -11.90
CA ASP A 110 14.54 -3.82 -10.90
C ASP A 110 13.81 -3.59 -9.58
N ILE A 111 12.48 -3.55 -9.62
CA ILE A 111 11.60 -3.47 -8.47
C ILE A 111 10.50 -4.55 -8.56
N SER A 112 10.01 -4.98 -7.41
CA SER A 112 8.93 -5.96 -7.29
C SER A 112 7.58 -5.38 -7.71
N ASN A 113 6.58 -6.24 -7.97
CA ASN A 113 5.20 -5.81 -8.20
C ASN A 113 4.65 -5.06 -6.99
N PHE A 114 4.91 -5.53 -5.79
CA PHE A 114 4.49 -4.88 -4.55
C PHE A 114 5.09 -3.48 -4.41
N GLU A 115 6.40 -3.33 -4.59
CA GLU A 115 7.06 -2.04 -4.50
C GLU A 115 6.53 -1.07 -5.56
N TYR A 116 6.31 -1.55 -6.78
CA TYR A 116 5.73 -0.76 -7.84
C TYR A 116 4.33 -0.25 -7.49
N LEU A 117 3.45 -1.13 -7.01
CA LEU A 117 2.10 -0.76 -6.58
C LEU A 117 2.11 0.25 -5.42
N ILE A 118 2.98 0.10 -4.43
CA ILE A 118 3.15 1.08 -3.34
C ILE A 118 3.52 2.46 -3.90
N GLN A 119 4.48 2.50 -4.84
CA GLN A 119 4.91 3.76 -5.45
C GLN A 119 3.80 4.40 -6.32
N LEU A 120 3.04 3.60 -7.09
CA LEU A 120 1.90 4.12 -7.86
C LEU A 120 0.81 4.68 -6.94
N ASN A 121 0.47 3.98 -5.86
CA ASN A 121 -0.46 4.49 -4.85
C ASN A 121 0.00 5.84 -4.30
N ALA A 122 1.25 5.93 -3.87
CA ALA A 122 1.82 7.17 -3.33
C ALA A 122 1.76 8.31 -4.36
N LEU A 123 2.10 8.04 -5.63
CA LEU A 123 2.03 9.01 -6.71
C LEU A 123 0.59 9.39 -7.08
N ALA A 124 -0.38 8.48 -6.91
CA ALA A 124 -1.80 8.75 -7.09
C ALA A 124 -2.47 9.38 -5.85
N SER A 125 -1.70 10.03 -4.98
CA SER A 125 -2.14 10.69 -3.74
C SER A 125 -2.66 9.78 -2.63
N ARG A 126 -2.47 8.46 -2.74
CA ARG A 126 -2.87 7.53 -1.68
C ARG A 126 -1.87 7.57 -0.52
N SER A 127 -2.36 7.49 0.71
CA SER A 127 -1.56 7.52 1.93
C SER A 127 -2.14 6.60 3.00
N TYR A 128 -1.26 5.97 3.79
CA TYR A 128 -1.67 5.24 5.00
C TYR A 128 -2.23 6.15 6.12
N LYS A 129 -2.12 7.48 5.95
CA LYS A 129 -2.58 8.47 6.92
C LYS A 129 -3.95 9.06 6.59
N ASP A 130 -4.53 8.68 5.44
CA ASP A 130 -5.85 9.11 5.02
C ASP A 130 -6.71 7.89 4.65
N LEU A 131 -7.71 7.58 5.47
CA LEU A 131 -8.62 6.45 5.22
C LEU A 131 -9.47 6.64 3.96
N THR A 132 -9.71 7.88 3.55
CA THR A 132 -10.49 8.19 2.34
C THR A 132 -9.70 7.94 1.07
N GLN A 133 -8.38 7.93 1.17
CA GLN A 133 -7.41 7.72 0.09
C GLN A 133 -6.36 6.68 0.49
N TYR A 134 -6.79 5.59 1.10
CA TYR A 134 -5.90 4.50 1.52
C TYR A 134 -5.35 3.73 0.31
N PRO A 135 -4.11 3.20 0.37
CA PRO A 135 -3.54 2.43 -0.74
C PRO A 135 -4.40 1.24 -1.15
N VAL A 136 -4.52 1.01 -2.46
CA VAL A 136 -5.34 -0.05 -3.05
C VAL A 136 -4.45 -1.09 -3.69
N PHE A 137 -4.76 -2.36 -3.45
CA PHE A 137 -4.10 -3.53 -4.01
C PHE A 137 -5.12 -4.50 -4.61
N PRO A 138 -4.76 -5.26 -5.65
CA PRO A 138 -5.70 -6.17 -6.28
C PRO A 138 -5.94 -7.44 -5.46
N TRP A 139 -7.14 -8.00 -5.55
CA TRP A 139 -7.30 -9.43 -5.36
C TRP A 139 -6.47 -10.15 -6.44
N ILE A 140 -5.67 -11.12 -6.03
CA ILE A 140 -4.75 -11.81 -6.95
C ILE A 140 -5.23 -13.22 -7.29
N LEU A 141 -5.74 -13.92 -6.29
CA LEU A 141 -6.20 -15.29 -6.44
C LEU A 141 -7.70 -15.33 -6.73
N ASN A 142 -8.13 -16.41 -7.35
CA ASN A 142 -9.53 -16.66 -7.69
C ASN A 142 -10.15 -17.75 -6.81
N ASP A 143 -9.38 -18.38 -5.94
CA ASP A 143 -9.83 -19.48 -5.08
C ASP A 143 -9.37 -19.30 -3.63
N TYR A 144 -10.34 -19.14 -2.73
CA TYR A 144 -10.13 -19.02 -1.30
C TYR A 144 -10.80 -20.17 -0.50
N SER A 145 -11.40 -21.16 -1.19
CA SER A 145 -12.17 -22.26 -0.59
C SER A 145 -11.45 -23.61 -0.63
N SER A 146 -10.68 -23.87 -1.67
CA SER A 146 -10.00 -25.16 -1.90
C SER A 146 -8.97 -25.49 -0.81
N THR A 147 -8.65 -26.77 -0.69
CA THR A 147 -7.63 -27.25 0.25
C THR A 147 -6.22 -27.01 -0.24
N ASN A 148 -6.02 -26.98 -1.54
CA ASN A 148 -4.73 -26.77 -2.20
C ASN A 148 -4.87 -25.72 -3.32
N ILE A 149 -3.81 -24.98 -3.57
CA ILE A 149 -3.71 -24.04 -4.68
C ILE A 149 -2.42 -24.29 -5.45
N ASP A 150 -2.50 -24.29 -6.77
CA ASP A 150 -1.32 -24.40 -7.63
C ASP A 150 -1.00 -23.06 -8.28
N PHE A 151 0.15 -22.48 -7.94
CA PHE A 151 0.63 -21.22 -8.52
C PHE A 151 1.23 -21.39 -9.92
N ASN A 152 1.32 -22.61 -10.45
CA ASN A 152 1.69 -22.86 -11.83
C ASN A 152 0.46 -22.95 -12.75
N ASP A 153 -0.73 -23.03 -12.18
CA ASP A 153 -1.98 -23.00 -12.92
C ASP A 153 -2.55 -21.58 -12.99
N GLY A 154 -2.69 -21.06 -14.20
CA GLY A 154 -3.26 -19.74 -14.45
C GLY A 154 -4.71 -19.58 -13.96
N SER A 155 -5.48 -20.68 -13.83
CA SER A 155 -6.85 -20.67 -13.30
C SER A 155 -6.92 -20.31 -11.81
N SER A 156 -5.82 -20.47 -11.07
CA SER A 156 -5.71 -20.05 -9.68
C SER A 156 -5.71 -18.52 -9.51
N PHE A 157 -5.45 -17.78 -10.59
CA PHE A 157 -5.33 -16.33 -10.56
C PHE A 157 -6.57 -15.63 -11.10
N ARG A 158 -6.88 -14.46 -10.52
CA ARG A 158 -7.93 -13.59 -10.99
C ARG A 158 -7.58 -12.99 -12.36
N ASP A 159 -8.58 -12.78 -13.20
CA ASP A 159 -8.45 -11.97 -14.41
C ASP A 159 -8.31 -10.48 -14.04
N LEU A 160 -7.07 -9.99 -14.05
CA LEU A 160 -6.72 -8.62 -13.71
C LEU A 160 -7.13 -7.58 -14.76
N SER A 161 -7.69 -8.00 -15.89
CA SER A 161 -8.26 -7.09 -16.90
C SER A 161 -9.69 -6.66 -16.54
N LYS A 162 -10.30 -7.28 -15.54
CA LYS A 162 -11.67 -7.01 -15.09
C LYS A 162 -11.70 -6.33 -13.73
N THR A 163 -12.64 -5.40 -13.55
CA THR A 163 -12.97 -4.85 -12.23
C THR A 163 -13.60 -5.92 -11.34
N MET A 164 -13.62 -5.72 -10.02
CA MET A 164 -14.33 -6.62 -9.11
C MET A 164 -15.82 -6.71 -9.44
N GLY A 165 -16.44 -5.61 -9.87
CA GLY A 165 -17.83 -5.62 -10.33
C GLY A 165 -18.06 -6.44 -11.59
N ALA A 166 -17.05 -6.58 -12.46
CA ALA A 166 -17.12 -7.41 -13.67
C ALA A 166 -16.74 -8.88 -13.42
N MET A 167 -16.41 -9.24 -12.17
CA MET A 167 -16.31 -10.64 -11.72
C MET A 167 -17.71 -11.18 -11.37
N GLY A 168 -17.83 -12.47 -11.23
CA GLY A 168 -19.10 -13.13 -10.92
C GLY A 168 -19.95 -13.45 -12.15
N GLY A 169 -21.23 -13.72 -11.92
CA GLY A 169 -22.14 -14.19 -12.96
C GLY A 169 -22.65 -13.09 -13.90
N GLN A 170 -23.17 -13.55 -15.05
CA GLN A 170 -23.73 -12.65 -16.08
C GLN A 170 -24.87 -11.76 -15.54
N GLU A 171 -25.68 -12.29 -14.64
CA GLU A 171 -26.80 -11.55 -14.03
C GLU A 171 -26.33 -10.33 -13.23
N ARG A 172 -25.24 -10.50 -12.46
CA ARG A 172 -24.62 -9.38 -11.73
C ARG A 172 -24.10 -8.28 -12.67
N ILE A 173 -23.42 -8.68 -13.74
CA ILE A 173 -22.92 -7.75 -14.77
C ILE A 173 -24.09 -7.01 -15.41
N GLN A 174 -25.17 -7.71 -15.77
CA GLN A 174 -26.35 -7.11 -16.38
C GLN A 174 -27.00 -6.08 -15.44
N THR A 175 -27.07 -6.35 -14.16
CA THR A 175 -27.60 -5.38 -13.17
C THR A 175 -26.79 -4.07 -13.17
N PHE A 176 -25.47 -4.13 -13.32
CA PHE A 176 -24.66 -2.92 -13.42
C PHE A 176 -24.82 -2.18 -14.74
N LEU A 177 -24.97 -2.91 -15.85
CA LEU A 177 -25.25 -2.33 -17.16
C LEU A 177 -26.62 -1.65 -17.18
N ASP A 178 -27.64 -2.30 -16.65
CA ASP A 178 -29.01 -1.74 -16.55
C ASP A 178 -29.01 -0.46 -15.70
N ARG A 179 -28.28 -0.45 -14.58
CA ARG A 179 -28.13 0.74 -13.74
C ARG A 179 -27.50 1.89 -14.53
N PHE A 180 -26.45 1.60 -15.30
CA PHE A 180 -25.75 2.60 -16.11
C PHE A 180 -26.64 3.17 -17.21
N GLN A 181 -27.53 2.36 -17.80
CA GLN A 181 -28.44 2.76 -18.88
C GLN A 181 -29.69 3.48 -18.39
N ASN A 182 -30.22 3.10 -17.23
CA ASN A 182 -31.47 3.60 -16.66
C ASN A 182 -31.27 4.86 -15.79
N VAL A 183 -30.66 5.88 -16.38
CA VAL A 183 -30.47 7.18 -15.73
C VAL A 183 -31.73 8.02 -15.90
N ASP A 184 -32.19 8.62 -14.81
CA ASP A 184 -33.24 9.64 -14.86
C ASP A 184 -32.73 10.86 -15.66
N PRO A 185 -33.34 11.17 -16.82
CA PRO A 185 -32.90 12.28 -17.68
C PRO A 185 -33.07 13.65 -16.99
N PHE A 186 -33.86 13.74 -15.93
CA PHE A 186 -34.04 14.95 -15.11
C PHE A 186 -33.13 15.05 -13.90
N ASN A 187 -32.34 13.99 -13.64
CA ASN A 187 -31.38 13.98 -12.54
C ASN A 187 -29.99 14.27 -13.09
N PRO A 188 -29.31 15.34 -12.65
CA PRO A 188 -27.96 15.67 -13.08
C PRO A 188 -26.89 14.69 -12.59
N VAL A 189 -27.26 13.67 -11.81
CA VAL A 189 -26.34 12.62 -11.38
C VAL A 189 -25.85 11.87 -12.61
N SER A 190 -24.55 11.86 -12.81
CA SER A 190 -23.91 11.18 -13.93
C SER A 190 -24.14 9.66 -13.89
N GLN A 191 -24.09 9.02 -15.04
CA GLN A 191 -24.23 7.57 -15.18
C GLN A 191 -23.08 6.86 -14.46
N PHE A 192 -23.38 5.79 -13.72
CA PHE A 192 -22.39 4.96 -13.04
C PHE A 192 -22.82 3.49 -12.99
N HIS A 193 -21.84 2.59 -13.03
CA HIS A 193 -22.05 1.16 -12.82
C HIS A 193 -22.18 0.83 -11.34
N PHE A 194 -21.28 1.38 -10.51
CA PHE A 194 -21.13 1.02 -9.10
C PHE A 194 -21.52 2.18 -8.18
N GLY A 195 -22.49 1.92 -7.29
CA GLY A 195 -22.87 2.85 -6.23
C GLY A 195 -21.89 2.83 -5.03
N SER A 196 -21.18 1.72 -4.83
CA SER A 196 -20.09 1.58 -3.85
C SER A 196 -18.74 1.67 -4.55
N HIS A 197 -17.74 2.20 -3.86
CA HIS A 197 -16.37 2.28 -4.38
C HIS A 197 -15.54 1.08 -3.93
N TYR A 198 -14.49 0.72 -4.68
CA TYR A 198 -13.58 -0.39 -4.32
C TYR A 198 -12.68 -0.07 -3.12
N SER A 199 -12.60 1.17 -2.70
CA SER A 199 -11.84 1.62 -1.53
C SER A 199 -12.59 2.75 -0.83
N SER A 200 -12.97 2.56 0.42
CA SER A 200 -13.63 3.56 1.27
C SER A 200 -13.16 3.40 2.71
N PRO A 201 -13.32 4.42 3.58
CA PRO A 201 -12.99 4.29 5.00
C PRO A 201 -13.62 3.08 5.68
N ALA A 202 -14.88 2.77 5.35
CA ALA A 202 -15.57 1.61 5.90
C ALA A 202 -14.89 0.28 5.54
N ILE A 203 -14.45 0.11 4.29
CA ILE A 203 -13.71 -1.08 3.84
C ILE A 203 -12.38 -1.20 4.58
N ILE A 204 -11.63 -0.10 4.71
CA ILE A 204 -10.35 -0.09 5.40
C ILE A 204 -10.51 -0.45 6.88
N LEU A 205 -11.46 0.19 7.55
CA LEU A 205 -11.76 -0.06 8.96
C LEU A 205 -12.25 -1.49 9.18
N GLN A 206 -13.03 -2.05 8.25
CA GLN A 206 -13.48 -3.44 8.31
C GLN A 206 -12.30 -4.42 8.20
N PHE A 207 -11.41 -4.25 7.21
CA PHE A 207 -10.24 -5.13 7.06
C PHE A 207 -9.28 -5.02 8.24
N LEU A 208 -9.01 -3.81 8.72
CA LEU A 208 -8.00 -3.53 9.73
C LEU A 208 -8.56 -3.45 11.17
N ILE A 209 -9.81 -3.89 11.39
CA ILE A 209 -10.52 -3.76 12.67
C ILE A 209 -9.77 -4.34 13.88
N ARG A 210 -8.85 -5.28 13.65
CA ARG A 210 -8.02 -5.94 14.69
C ARG A 210 -6.74 -5.19 15.04
N LEU A 211 -6.49 -4.07 14.37
CA LEU A 211 -5.29 -3.26 14.55
C LEU A 211 -5.62 -1.88 15.12
N SER A 212 -4.96 -1.47 16.18
CA SER A 212 -5.00 -0.07 16.62
C SER A 212 -4.22 0.82 15.62
N PRO A 213 -4.72 2.00 15.23
CA PRO A 213 -5.91 2.70 15.77
C PRO A 213 -7.22 2.39 15.01
N TYR A 214 -7.22 1.52 14.01
CA TYR A 214 -8.39 1.23 13.16
C TYR A 214 -9.57 0.63 13.95
N THR A 215 -9.29 -0.12 15.02
CA THR A 215 -10.30 -0.64 15.94
C THR A 215 -11.21 0.47 16.49
N LEU A 216 -10.61 1.56 16.95
CA LEU A 216 -11.37 2.71 17.47
C LEU A 216 -12.18 3.38 16.35
N GLY A 217 -11.60 3.53 15.16
CA GLY A 217 -12.30 4.06 14.01
C GLY A 217 -13.52 3.22 13.61
N ALA A 218 -13.41 1.88 13.65
CA ALA A 218 -14.52 0.97 13.38
C ALA A 218 -15.66 1.10 14.42
N ILE A 219 -15.31 1.20 15.70
CA ILE A 219 -16.28 1.41 16.79
C ILE A 219 -17.01 2.76 16.62
N GLN A 220 -16.29 3.81 16.26
CA GLN A 220 -16.87 5.13 16.07
C GLN A 220 -17.78 5.19 14.84
N LEU A 221 -17.39 4.54 13.74
CA LEU A 221 -18.24 4.44 12.55
C LEU A 221 -19.60 3.81 12.85
N GLN A 222 -19.67 2.96 13.87
CA GLN A 222 -20.88 2.26 14.32
C GLN A 222 -21.44 2.82 15.65
N SER A 223 -21.31 4.13 15.86
CA SER A 223 -21.90 4.85 17.01
C SER A 223 -21.47 4.30 18.38
N GLY A 224 -20.19 3.95 18.52
CA GLY A 224 -19.58 3.57 19.81
C GLY A 224 -19.55 2.09 20.13
N LYS A 225 -19.89 1.22 19.20
CA LYS A 225 -19.84 -0.25 19.33
C LYS A 225 -19.35 -0.92 18.06
N PHE A 226 -19.00 -2.19 18.10
CA PHE A 226 -18.76 -2.97 16.88
C PHE A 226 -20.07 -3.19 16.10
N ASP A 227 -19.97 -3.33 14.79
CA ASP A 227 -21.08 -3.75 13.93
C ASP A 227 -21.50 -5.20 14.27
N LEU A 228 -22.60 -5.65 13.68
CA LEU A 228 -23.09 -7.02 13.84
C LEU A 228 -21.98 -8.02 13.45
N PRO A 229 -21.80 -9.10 14.26
CA PRO A 229 -20.73 -10.08 14.03
C PRO A 229 -20.68 -10.64 12.62
N ASP A 230 -21.85 -10.87 11.99
CA ASP A 230 -21.99 -11.38 10.63
C ASP A 230 -21.46 -10.42 9.56
N ARG A 231 -21.37 -9.12 9.85
CA ARG A 231 -20.86 -8.10 8.94
C ARG A 231 -19.37 -7.80 9.11
N LEU A 232 -18.79 -8.29 10.21
CA LEU A 232 -17.38 -8.07 10.48
C LEU A 232 -16.51 -8.93 9.56
N PHE A 233 -15.30 -8.47 9.31
CA PHE A 233 -14.30 -9.25 8.58
C PHE A 233 -13.84 -10.44 9.41
N HIS A 234 -14.38 -11.63 9.15
CA HIS A 234 -14.06 -12.86 9.89
C HIS A 234 -13.66 -14.05 8.99
N SER A 235 -13.85 -13.96 7.69
CA SER A 235 -13.50 -15.00 6.73
C SER A 235 -12.99 -14.39 5.42
N LEU A 236 -11.87 -14.90 4.91
CA LEU A 236 -11.32 -14.50 3.61
C LEU A 236 -12.16 -15.06 2.45
N GLU A 237 -12.64 -16.29 2.58
CA GLU A 237 -13.53 -16.92 1.59
C GLU A 237 -14.82 -16.13 1.42
N GLU A 238 -15.49 -15.78 2.52
CA GLU A 238 -16.72 -14.99 2.48
C GLU A 238 -16.49 -13.57 1.96
N SER A 239 -15.36 -12.95 2.33
CA SER A 239 -15.02 -11.62 1.82
C SER A 239 -14.76 -11.61 0.32
N PHE A 240 -14.12 -12.64 -0.23
CA PHE A 240 -13.92 -12.78 -1.67
C PHE A 240 -15.25 -13.06 -2.38
N LYS A 241 -16.05 -13.97 -1.83
CA LYS A 241 -17.39 -14.27 -2.33
C LYS A 241 -18.27 -13.02 -2.36
N GLY A 242 -18.32 -12.25 -1.27
CA GLY A 242 -19.02 -10.97 -1.24
C GLY A 242 -18.56 -10.02 -2.35
N ALA A 243 -17.24 -9.82 -2.49
CA ALA A 243 -16.68 -8.93 -3.51
C ALA A 243 -16.94 -9.40 -4.97
N THR A 244 -17.21 -10.70 -5.21
CA THR A 244 -17.49 -11.26 -6.54
C THR A 244 -18.95 -11.51 -6.83
N GLU A 245 -19.81 -11.65 -5.82
CA GLU A 245 -21.22 -12.02 -5.99
C GLU A 245 -22.19 -10.92 -5.58
N GLU A 246 -21.87 -10.14 -4.53
CA GLU A 246 -22.76 -9.09 -4.00
C GLU A 246 -22.77 -7.85 -4.89
N ILE A 247 -23.97 -7.32 -5.19
CA ILE A 247 -24.15 -6.10 -6.01
C ILE A 247 -23.59 -4.85 -5.30
N SER A 248 -23.60 -4.84 -3.97
CA SER A 248 -23.13 -3.71 -3.17
C SER A 248 -21.63 -3.75 -2.87
N ASP A 249 -20.93 -4.83 -3.19
CA ASP A 249 -19.54 -5.04 -2.83
C ASP A 249 -18.65 -5.21 -4.06
N VAL A 250 -17.78 -4.23 -4.29
CA VAL A 250 -16.79 -4.25 -5.38
C VAL A 250 -15.38 -3.96 -4.83
N ARG A 251 -15.17 -4.26 -3.54
CA ARG A 251 -13.92 -3.93 -2.83
C ARG A 251 -12.69 -4.59 -3.43
N GLU A 252 -11.62 -3.83 -3.48
CA GLU A 252 -10.27 -4.32 -3.68
C GLU A 252 -9.56 -4.50 -2.33
N LEU A 253 -8.33 -5.01 -2.35
CA LEU A 253 -7.54 -5.25 -1.15
C LEU A 253 -6.74 -4.02 -0.71
N VAL A 254 -6.13 -4.15 0.45
CA VAL A 254 -5.16 -3.22 1.03
C VAL A 254 -3.77 -3.87 1.10
N PRO A 255 -2.67 -3.09 1.20
CA PRO A 255 -1.30 -3.63 1.18
C PRO A 255 -1.02 -4.67 2.26
N GLU A 256 -1.71 -4.61 3.40
CA GLU A 256 -1.54 -5.49 4.55
C GLU A 256 -1.75 -6.96 4.19
N PHE A 257 -2.59 -7.28 3.21
CA PHE A 257 -2.78 -8.64 2.69
C PHE A 257 -1.48 -9.27 2.13
N PHE A 258 -0.49 -8.45 1.86
CA PHE A 258 0.77 -8.85 1.24
C PHE A 258 2.00 -8.64 2.14
N CYS A 259 1.85 -8.01 3.31
CA CYS A 259 3.01 -7.65 4.13
C CYS A 259 2.81 -7.73 5.65
N LEU A 260 1.56 -7.79 6.17
CA LEU A 260 1.30 -7.69 7.60
C LEU A 260 0.29 -8.75 8.07
N PRO A 261 0.73 -9.90 8.61
CA PRO A 261 -0.19 -10.96 9.05
C PRO A 261 -1.02 -10.59 10.28
N ASP A 262 -0.63 -9.56 11.03
CA ASP A 262 -1.25 -9.18 12.30
C ASP A 262 -2.71 -8.76 12.17
N PHE A 263 -3.12 -8.19 11.04
CA PHE A 263 -4.51 -7.77 10.83
C PHE A 263 -5.52 -8.93 10.78
N LEU A 264 -5.05 -10.17 10.57
CA LEU A 264 -5.86 -11.39 10.58
C LEU A 264 -5.99 -11.98 11.98
N ALA A 265 -5.16 -11.56 12.93
CA ALA A 265 -5.09 -12.14 14.26
C ALA A 265 -5.67 -11.18 15.32
N ASN A 266 -6.65 -11.64 16.07
CA ASN A 266 -7.19 -10.89 17.21
C ASN A 266 -6.26 -11.04 18.43
N LYS A 267 -5.14 -10.32 18.43
CA LYS A 267 -4.13 -10.34 19.51
C LYS A 267 -4.60 -9.61 20.75
N GLU A 268 -5.36 -8.54 20.56
CA GLU A 268 -5.93 -7.71 21.65
C GLU A 268 -7.12 -8.36 22.35
N LYS A 269 -7.54 -9.58 21.90
CA LYS A 269 -8.67 -10.33 22.47
C LYS A 269 -9.97 -9.51 22.47
N LEU A 270 -10.19 -8.72 21.44
CA LEU A 270 -11.42 -7.94 21.25
C LEU A 270 -12.64 -8.88 21.19
N ASP A 271 -13.73 -8.49 21.83
CA ASP A 271 -14.98 -9.24 21.76
C ASP A 271 -15.82 -8.75 20.57
N PHE A 272 -15.79 -9.50 19.50
CA PHE A 272 -16.57 -9.21 18.28
C PHE A 272 -17.97 -9.85 18.27
N GLY A 273 -18.32 -10.61 19.32
CA GLY A 273 -19.59 -11.29 19.43
C GLY A 273 -19.68 -12.63 18.69
N VAL A 274 -20.91 -13.09 18.52
CA VAL A 274 -21.28 -14.38 17.91
C VAL A 274 -22.20 -14.13 16.73
N THR A 275 -21.91 -14.75 15.57
CA THR A 275 -22.77 -14.67 14.38
C THR A 275 -24.12 -15.35 14.59
N GLN A 276 -25.07 -15.11 13.70
CA GLN A 276 -26.38 -15.80 13.72
C GLN A 276 -26.23 -17.32 13.57
N SER A 277 -25.18 -17.80 12.90
CA SER A 277 -24.86 -19.23 12.76
C SER A 277 -24.22 -19.84 14.03
N GLY A 278 -23.98 -19.05 15.08
CA GLY A 278 -23.34 -19.51 16.32
C GLY A 278 -21.80 -19.50 16.30
N TYR A 279 -21.17 -18.96 15.25
CA TYR A 279 -19.72 -18.81 15.19
C TYR A 279 -19.24 -17.61 16.01
N ARG A 280 -18.32 -17.84 16.95
CA ARG A 280 -17.69 -16.75 17.72
C ARG A 280 -16.59 -16.09 16.88
N VAL A 281 -16.79 -14.84 16.56
CA VAL A 281 -15.81 -14.07 15.76
C VAL A 281 -14.57 -13.78 16.59
N HIS A 282 -13.42 -14.24 16.10
CA HIS A 282 -12.11 -14.06 16.76
C HIS A 282 -11.02 -13.70 15.73
N HIS A 283 -10.16 -14.67 15.37
CA HIS A 283 -9.24 -14.53 14.25
C HIS A 283 -10.00 -14.55 12.92
N VAL A 284 -9.41 -14.02 11.87
CA VAL A 284 -9.96 -14.21 10.53
C VAL A 284 -9.70 -15.64 10.08
N THR A 285 -10.74 -16.31 9.61
CA THR A 285 -10.62 -17.62 9.00
C THR A 285 -9.88 -17.49 7.67
N THR A 286 -8.72 -18.11 7.58
CA THR A 286 -7.88 -18.12 6.39
C THR A 286 -8.12 -19.39 5.58
N PRO A 287 -7.88 -19.38 4.25
CA PRO A 287 -8.08 -20.55 3.39
C PRO A 287 -7.31 -21.79 3.85
N LYS A 288 -7.86 -22.96 3.55
CA LYS A 288 -7.25 -24.25 3.93
C LYS A 288 -5.88 -24.45 3.31
N TRP A 289 -5.65 -23.97 2.08
CA TRP A 289 -4.38 -24.10 1.37
C TRP A 289 -3.21 -23.38 2.07
N CYS A 290 -3.46 -22.43 2.98
CA CYS A 290 -2.41 -21.82 3.80
C CYS A 290 -2.29 -22.42 5.21
N GLY A 291 -2.99 -23.53 5.50
CA GLY A 291 -2.92 -24.24 6.78
C GLY A 291 -3.42 -23.40 7.96
N GLN A 292 -4.41 -22.55 7.72
CA GLN A 292 -5.01 -21.65 8.73
C GLN A 292 -4.02 -20.74 9.46
N SER A 293 -2.92 -20.40 8.79
CA SER A 293 -1.86 -19.54 9.35
C SER A 293 -1.90 -18.16 8.69
N PRO A 294 -2.16 -17.06 9.44
CA PRO A 294 -2.07 -15.69 8.93
C PRO A 294 -0.73 -15.38 8.27
N TYR A 295 0.36 -15.83 8.87
CA TYR A 295 1.70 -15.62 8.34
C TYR A 295 1.91 -16.34 7.00
N ARG A 296 1.49 -17.60 6.91
CA ARG A 296 1.57 -18.37 5.67
C ARG A 296 0.67 -17.79 4.58
N PHE A 297 -0.52 -17.32 4.93
CA PHE A 297 -1.42 -16.64 4.01
C PHE A 297 -0.74 -15.41 3.37
N VAL A 298 -0.23 -14.49 4.18
CA VAL A 298 0.44 -13.27 3.69
C VAL A 298 1.68 -13.61 2.84
N THR A 299 2.45 -14.63 3.24
CA THR A 299 3.61 -15.09 2.45
C THR A 299 3.19 -15.64 1.09
N MET A 300 2.13 -16.44 1.03
CA MET A 300 1.60 -17.00 -0.21
C MET A 300 0.99 -15.92 -1.10
N MET A 301 0.23 -14.98 -0.54
CA MET A 301 -0.30 -13.82 -1.27
C MET A 301 0.84 -12.97 -1.86
N ARG A 302 1.91 -12.76 -1.11
CA ARG A 302 3.10 -12.05 -1.61
C ARG A 302 3.78 -12.82 -2.74
N THR A 303 3.93 -14.13 -2.61
CA THR A 303 4.49 -15.00 -3.66
C THR A 303 3.62 -14.98 -4.91
N ALA A 304 2.31 -15.06 -4.76
CA ALA A 304 1.36 -14.96 -5.87
C ALA A 304 1.47 -13.61 -6.59
N LEU A 305 1.54 -12.50 -5.84
CA LEU A 305 1.71 -11.16 -6.41
C LEU A 305 2.99 -11.04 -7.26
N GLU A 306 4.08 -11.69 -6.85
CA GLU A 306 5.35 -11.64 -7.57
C GLU A 306 5.47 -12.74 -8.65
N SER A 307 4.44 -13.57 -8.84
CA SER A 307 4.44 -14.61 -9.87
C SER A 307 4.52 -14.05 -11.28
N GLU A 308 4.94 -14.87 -12.23
CA GLU A 308 4.98 -14.48 -13.64
C GLU A 308 3.57 -14.27 -14.23
N PHE A 309 2.56 -15.02 -13.75
CA PHE A 309 1.17 -14.81 -14.16
C PHE A 309 0.69 -13.41 -13.83
N VAL A 310 0.88 -12.97 -12.58
CA VAL A 310 0.51 -11.64 -12.15
C VAL A 310 1.38 -10.59 -12.85
N SER A 311 2.67 -10.80 -12.95
CA SER A 311 3.61 -9.86 -13.61
C SER A 311 3.21 -9.53 -15.05
N ARG A 312 2.72 -10.53 -15.80
CA ARG A 312 2.24 -10.35 -17.18
C ARG A 312 0.91 -9.62 -17.27
N ALA A 313 0.05 -9.77 -16.28
CA ALA A 313 -1.33 -9.25 -16.30
C ALA A 313 -1.51 -7.94 -15.53
N LEU A 314 -0.58 -7.59 -14.63
CA LEU A 314 -0.72 -6.48 -13.67
C LEU A 314 -0.94 -5.12 -14.34
N HIS A 315 -0.37 -4.90 -15.52
CA HIS A 315 -0.58 -3.67 -16.30
C HIS A 315 -2.06 -3.41 -16.62
N ASN A 316 -2.88 -4.46 -16.81
CA ASN A 316 -4.32 -4.32 -17.05
C ASN A 316 -5.05 -3.78 -15.82
N TRP A 317 -4.71 -4.26 -14.62
CA TRP A 317 -5.27 -3.74 -13.37
C TRP A 317 -4.80 -2.30 -13.10
N ILE A 318 -3.53 -1.99 -13.41
CA ILE A 318 -3.01 -0.63 -13.32
C ILE A 318 -3.80 0.32 -14.25
N ASP A 319 -4.18 -0.13 -15.44
CA ASP A 319 -5.02 0.65 -16.35
C ASP A 319 -6.41 0.96 -15.78
N LEU A 320 -6.98 0.06 -14.98
CA LEU A 320 -8.28 0.25 -14.33
C LEU A 320 -8.21 1.23 -13.15
N ILE A 321 -7.14 1.20 -12.36
CA ILE A 321 -7.06 1.93 -11.08
C ILE A 321 -6.30 3.26 -11.24
N PHE A 322 -5.18 3.26 -11.96
CA PHE A 322 -4.29 4.42 -12.10
C PHE A 322 -4.14 4.89 -13.56
N GLY A 323 -4.75 4.19 -14.50
CA GLY A 323 -4.55 4.39 -15.93
C GLY A 323 -5.75 4.95 -16.65
N TYR A 324 -5.72 4.85 -17.95
CA TYR A 324 -6.69 5.46 -18.87
C TYR A 324 -8.12 4.90 -18.77
N LYS A 325 -8.29 3.75 -18.10
CA LYS A 325 -9.59 3.11 -17.85
C LYS A 325 -10.18 3.48 -16.48
N ASN A 326 -9.62 4.45 -15.74
CA ASN A 326 -10.18 4.81 -14.44
C ASN A 326 -11.29 5.87 -14.53
N SER A 327 -11.42 6.56 -15.65
CA SER A 327 -12.44 7.58 -15.87
C SER A 327 -12.80 7.74 -17.36
N GLY A 328 -13.94 8.40 -17.65
CA GLY A 328 -14.38 8.71 -19.00
C GLY A 328 -14.84 7.50 -19.82
N LYS A 329 -14.84 7.61 -21.16
CA LYS A 329 -15.38 6.60 -22.08
C LYS A 329 -14.69 5.24 -21.99
N GLU A 330 -13.42 5.20 -21.66
CA GLU A 330 -12.70 3.93 -21.52
C GLU A 330 -13.04 3.21 -20.19
N ALA A 331 -13.38 3.95 -19.14
CA ALA A 331 -13.92 3.38 -17.93
C ALA A 331 -15.35 2.84 -18.13
N GLU A 332 -16.17 3.52 -18.94
CA GLU A 332 -17.48 3.02 -19.33
C GLU A 332 -17.39 1.65 -20.00
N LYS A 333 -16.54 1.51 -21.03
CA LYS A 333 -16.32 0.24 -21.74
C LYS A 333 -15.76 -0.86 -20.84
N ALA A 334 -15.01 -0.48 -19.81
CA ALA A 334 -14.37 -1.40 -18.87
C ALA A 334 -15.25 -1.78 -17.67
N LEU A 335 -16.52 -1.39 -17.63
CA LEU A 335 -17.36 -1.48 -16.42
C LEU A 335 -16.64 -0.92 -15.19
N ASN A 336 -16.21 0.34 -15.24
CA ASN A 336 -15.39 0.93 -14.17
C ASN A 336 -15.85 2.35 -13.80
N MET A 337 -17.13 2.67 -14.02
CA MET A 337 -17.69 3.97 -13.65
C MET A 337 -18.31 3.92 -12.27
N PHE A 338 -17.83 4.77 -11.37
CA PHE A 338 -18.33 4.97 -10.02
C PHE A 338 -19.22 6.21 -9.92
N TYR A 339 -19.87 6.36 -8.77
CA TYR A 339 -20.68 7.54 -8.49
C TYR A 339 -19.85 8.82 -8.66
N TYR A 340 -20.42 9.84 -9.28
CA TYR A 340 -19.70 11.03 -9.74
C TYR A 340 -18.89 11.75 -8.64
N MET A 341 -19.37 11.70 -7.40
CA MET A 341 -18.67 12.30 -6.25
C MET A 341 -17.36 11.62 -5.86
N THR A 342 -17.06 10.45 -6.38
CA THR A 342 -15.80 9.77 -6.16
C THR A 342 -14.66 10.32 -7.03
N TYR A 343 -14.98 11.18 -8.00
CA TYR A 343 -14.01 11.80 -8.91
C TYR A 343 -13.80 13.26 -8.57
N GLU A 344 -12.55 13.65 -8.32
CA GLU A 344 -12.17 15.02 -7.96
C GLU A 344 -12.61 16.06 -9.02
N GLU A 345 -12.51 15.69 -10.30
CA GLU A 345 -12.79 16.59 -11.41
C GLU A 345 -14.27 17.02 -11.49
N ASN A 346 -15.16 16.26 -10.89
CA ASN A 346 -16.59 16.49 -10.94
C ASN A 346 -17.12 17.45 -9.88
N ILE A 347 -16.30 17.78 -8.87
CA ILE A 347 -16.72 18.58 -7.72
C ILE A 347 -15.70 19.68 -7.44
N ASN A 348 -16.18 20.90 -7.41
CA ASN A 348 -15.43 22.02 -6.90
C ASN A 348 -16.13 22.58 -5.64
N LEU A 349 -15.63 22.18 -4.48
CA LEU A 349 -16.16 22.60 -3.18
C LEU A 349 -16.07 24.12 -2.94
N ASP A 350 -15.19 24.82 -3.66
CA ASP A 350 -15.01 26.26 -3.52
C ASP A 350 -16.11 27.06 -4.24
N THR A 351 -16.81 26.42 -5.19
CA THR A 351 -17.97 27.02 -5.85
C THR A 351 -19.28 26.80 -5.10
N VAL A 352 -19.30 25.92 -4.11
CA VAL A 352 -20.49 25.64 -3.30
C VAL A 352 -20.61 26.69 -2.20
N THR A 353 -21.56 27.61 -2.35
CA THR A 353 -21.77 28.74 -1.44
C THR A 353 -22.66 28.40 -0.24
N ASP A 354 -23.59 27.45 -0.39
CA ASP A 354 -24.45 27.03 0.69
C ASP A 354 -23.69 26.12 1.67
N PRO A 355 -23.57 26.50 2.97
CA PRO A 355 -22.82 25.74 3.96
C PRO A 355 -23.36 24.33 4.19
N VAL A 356 -24.67 24.13 4.14
CA VAL A 356 -25.32 22.83 4.37
C VAL A 356 -24.99 21.87 3.23
N THR A 357 -25.14 22.33 1.98
CA THR A 357 -24.77 21.55 0.78
C THR A 357 -23.29 21.25 0.79
N LYS A 358 -22.43 22.18 1.14
CA LYS A 358 -20.98 21.96 1.23
C LYS A 358 -20.62 20.87 2.24
N THR A 359 -21.19 20.94 3.46
CA THR A 359 -20.99 19.93 4.50
C THR A 359 -21.47 18.55 4.05
N SER A 360 -22.63 18.50 3.35
CA SER A 360 -23.17 17.25 2.78
C SER A 360 -22.23 16.67 1.73
N TYR A 361 -21.67 17.48 0.85
CA TYR A 361 -20.70 17.03 -0.17
C TYR A 361 -19.41 16.53 0.47
N GLU A 362 -18.85 17.25 1.45
CA GLU A 362 -17.67 16.84 2.19
C GLU A 362 -17.90 15.47 2.89
N ALA A 363 -19.05 15.28 3.53
CA ALA A 363 -19.43 14.00 4.13
C ALA A 363 -19.53 12.87 3.10
N GLN A 364 -20.16 13.11 1.95
CA GLN A 364 -20.28 12.12 0.88
C GLN A 364 -18.91 11.74 0.30
N ILE A 365 -18.02 12.71 0.04
CA ILE A 365 -16.65 12.48 -0.44
C ILE A 365 -15.88 11.59 0.55
N VAL A 366 -16.03 11.85 1.85
CA VAL A 366 -15.39 11.05 2.90
C VAL A 366 -15.93 9.63 2.94
N HIS A 367 -17.24 9.43 2.84
CA HIS A 367 -17.86 8.11 3.03
C HIS A 367 -17.82 7.21 1.79
N PHE A 368 -18.01 7.76 0.59
CA PHE A 368 -18.05 6.95 -0.63
C PHE A 368 -16.67 6.46 -1.09
N GLY A 369 -15.58 7.09 -0.63
CA GLY A 369 -14.25 6.83 -1.13
C GLY A 369 -13.90 7.71 -2.32
N GLN A 370 -12.64 7.75 -2.67
CA GLN A 370 -12.10 8.62 -3.70
C GLN A 370 -11.32 7.82 -4.75
N THR A 371 -11.62 8.06 -6.01
CA THR A 371 -10.89 7.45 -7.13
C THR A 371 -9.45 7.99 -7.14
N PRO A 372 -8.43 7.11 -7.27
CA PRO A 372 -7.04 7.55 -7.37
C PRO A 372 -6.82 8.49 -8.56
N LEU A 373 -5.85 9.38 -8.42
CA LEU A 373 -5.41 10.20 -9.55
C LEU A 373 -5.00 9.35 -10.74
N GLN A 374 -5.47 9.73 -11.92
CA GLN A 374 -5.02 9.13 -13.16
C GLN A 374 -3.54 9.48 -13.42
N LEU A 375 -2.67 8.49 -13.39
CA LEU A 375 -1.24 8.63 -13.65
C LEU A 375 -0.89 8.42 -15.13
N PHE A 376 -1.66 7.58 -15.83
CA PHE A 376 -1.41 7.18 -17.21
C PHE A 376 -2.65 7.44 -18.08
N ASN A 377 -2.46 8.13 -19.19
CA ASN A 377 -3.51 8.42 -20.19
C ASN A 377 -3.43 7.52 -21.43
N LYS A 378 -2.55 6.54 -21.41
CA LYS A 378 -2.33 5.51 -22.46
C LYS A 378 -2.24 4.16 -21.79
N PRO A 379 -2.44 3.06 -22.52
CA PRO A 379 -2.24 1.71 -21.99
C PRO A 379 -0.89 1.58 -21.30
N HIS A 380 -0.91 1.03 -20.10
CA HIS A 380 0.31 0.81 -19.33
C HIS A 380 1.17 -0.27 -20.01
N PRO A 381 2.49 -0.08 -20.12
CA PRO A 381 3.35 -1.07 -20.73
C PRO A 381 3.36 -2.38 -19.93
N GLN A 382 3.44 -3.49 -20.63
CA GLN A 382 3.57 -4.80 -20.02
C GLN A 382 4.96 -4.98 -19.43
N ARG A 383 5.06 -5.72 -18.33
CA ARG A 383 6.35 -6.15 -17.76
C ARG A 383 7.04 -7.10 -18.71
N TYR A 384 8.34 -6.96 -18.90
CA TYR A 384 9.09 -7.88 -19.74
C TYR A 384 9.01 -9.30 -19.16
N PRO A 385 8.91 -10.36 -20.00
CA PRO A 385 9.01 -11.72 -19.52
C PRO A 385 10.35 -11.91 -18.79
N LEU A 386 10.36 -12.69 -17.73
CA LEU A 386 11.62 -13.15 -17.14
C LEU A 386 12.36 -13.97 -18.21
N ALA A 387 13.27 -13.33 -18.93
CA ALA A 387 14.22 -14.06 -19.77
C ALA A 387 15.03 -14.99 -18.89
N ALA A 388 15.16 -16.26 -19.29
CA ALA A 388 15.78 -17.36 -18.56
C ALA A 388 16.91 -16.97 -17.60
N PRO A 389 17.14 -17.70 -16.56
CA PRO A 389 17.27 -17.35 -15.15
C PRO A 389 18.10 -16.10 -14.89
N HIS A 390 17.45 -15.08 -14.34
CA HIS A 390 18.07 -13.87 -13.79
C HIS A 390 18.95 -14.16 -12.55
N PHE A 391 19.69 -15.24 -12.57
CA PHE A 391 20.73 -15.52 -11.58
C PHE A 391 21.92 -14.54 -11.67
N LEU A 392 21.88 -13.59 -12.63
CA LEU A 392 22.95 -12.65 -12.92
C LEU A 392 22.61 -11.18 -12.61
N ARG A 393 21.54 -10.89 -11.84
CA ARG A 393 21.41 -9.53 -11.32
C ARG A 393 22.52 -9.26 -10.33
N PRO A 394 23.21 -8.11 -10.46
CA PRO A 394 24.23 -7.75 -9.50
C PRO A 394 23.62 -7.73 -8.11
N LEU A 395 24.21 -8.43 -7.17
CA LEU A 395 23.73 -8.57 -5.78
C LEU A 395 23.57 -7.21 -5.08
N SER A 396 24.19 -6.15 -5.61
CA SER A 396 24.00 -4.78 -5.16
C SER A 396 22.53 -4.36 -5.13
N GLU A 397 21.70 -4.86 -6.06
CA GLU A 397 20.28 -4.55 -6.13
C GLU A 397 19.43 -5.46 -5.22
N THR A 398 19.84 -6.72 -5.09
CA THR A 398 19.13 -7.70 -4.24
C THR A 398 19.43 -7.50 -2.75
N LEU A 399 20.64 -7.03 -2.40
CA LEU A 399 21.02 -6.78 -1.00
C LEU A 399 20.28 -5.61 -0.35
N VAL A 400 19.78 -4.65 -1.13
CA VAL A 400 18.95 -3.57 -0.60
C VAL A 400 17.65 -4.14 0.02
N ASN A 401 17.10 -5.19 -0.58
CA ASN A 401 15.89 -5.85 -0.09
C ASN A 401 16.16 -6.87 1.04
N PHE A 402 17.38 -7.40 1.14
CA PHE A 402 17.76 -8.36 2.18
C PHE A 402 17.97 -7.74 3.58
N ARG A 403 17.98 -6.43 3.69
CA ARG A 403 18.23 -5.69 4.94
C ARG A 403 17.21 -5.94 6.04
N VAL A 404 16.02 -6.35 5.73
CA VAL A 404 14.90 -6.20 6.67
C VAL A 404 14.65 -7.43 7.54
N TYR A 405 14.80 -8.64 7.02
CA TYR A 405 14.21 -9.79 7.70
C TYR A 405 15.09 -10.51 8.75
N LYS A 406 16.40 -10.58 8.58
CA LYS A 406 17.26 -11.32 9.54
C LYS A 406 17.88 -10.48 10.66
N SER A 407 17.99 -9.16 10.49
CA SER A 407 18.54 -8.29 11.52
C SER A 407 17.51 -7.91 12.60
N PHE A 408 16.22 -7.92 12.28
CA PHE A 408 15.16 -7.50 13.20
C PHE A 408 14.93 -8.50 14.33
N GLU A 409 14.89 -9.80 14.06
CA GLU A 409 14.65 -10.83 15.09
C GLU A 409 15.77 -10.96 16.12
N LYS A 410 17.04 -10.81 15.71
CA LYS A 410 18.18 -10.92 16.65
C LYS A 410 18.48 -9.66 17.45
N LYS A 411 17.97 -8.49 17.04
CA LYS A 411 18.22 -7.21 17.71
C LYS A 411 17.25 -6.90 18.83
N LEU A 412 16.03 -7.39 18.74
CA LEU A 412 15.02 -7.24 19.80
C LEU A 412 15.42 -7.93 21.11
N GLU A 413 16.27 -8.97 21.04
CA GLU A 413 16.72 -9.70 22.23
C GLU A 413 17.95 -9.10 22.95
N ARG A 414 18.72 -8.20 22.31
CA ARG A 414 20.04 -7.81 22.86
C ARG A 414 20.30 -6.33 23.14
N ASN A 415 19.57 -5.39 22.55
CA ASN A 415 19.74 -3.97 22.92
C ASN A 415 18.62 -3.07 22.35
N PRO A 416 17.68 -2.59 23.17
CA PRO A 416 16.56 -1.75 22.72
C PRO A 416 16.95 -0.32 22.35
N GLU A 417 18.17 0.14 22.65
CA GLU A 417 18.56 1.55 22.48
C GLU A 417 19.39 1.85 21.23
N SER A 418 19.75 0.88 20.38
CA SER A 418 20.56 1.18 19.20
C SER A 418 19.71 1.58 17.98
N THR A 419 19.81 2.82 17.56
CA THR A 419 19.05 3.47 16.48
C THR A 419 19.45 3.12 15.06
N PHE A 420 20.47 2.29 14.82
CA PHE A 420 20.93 1.92 13.48
C PHE A 420 20.81 0.41 13.22
N PRO A 421 20.33 0.01 12.03
CA PRO A 421 20.30 -1.40 11.66
C PRO A 421 21.73 -1.91 11.46
N THR A 422 22.22 -2.68 12.42
CA THR A 422 23.52 -3.35 12.34
C THR A 422 23.33 -4.73 11.72
N VAL A 423 23.99 -5.03 10.62
CA VAL A 423 24.01 -6.37 10.06
C VAL A 423 25.07 -7.16 10.83
N LEU A 424 24.62 -8.14 11.60
CA LEU A 424 25.54 -9.07 12.27
C LEU A 424 25.86 -10.22 11.32
N THR A 425 27.14 -10.46 11.11
CA THR A 425 27.61 -11.70 10.47
C THR A 425 27.61 -12.83 11.51
N ASN A 426 27.65 -14.09 11.07
CA ASN A 426 27.72 -15.26 11.96
C ASN A 426 28.93 -15.23 12.92
N ASN A 427 29.91 -14.36 12.68
CA ASN A 427 31.11 -14.19 13.48
C ASN A 427 31.05 -12.98 14.44
N GLY A 428 29.88 -12.39 14.66
CA GLY A 428 29.70 -11.28 15.60
C GLY A 428 30.24 -9.92 15.11
N ILE A 429 30.48 -9.76 13.82
CA ILE A 429 31.00 -8.53 13.23
C ILE A 429 29.84 -7.57 12.94
N SER A 430 29.89 -6.39 13.53
CA SER A 430 28.94 -5.32 13.25
C SER A 430 29.29 -4.59 11.95
N LEU A 431 28.35 -4.59 11.02
CA LEU A 431 28.47 -3.87 9.74
C LEU A 431 27.43 -2.75 9.69
N ILE A 432 27.88 -1.54 9.42
CA ILE A 432 26.99 -0.36 9.30
C ILE A 432 26.53 -0.12 7.88
N LYS A 433 27.25 -0.60 6.89
CA LYS A 433 26.90 -0.46 5.46
C LYS A 433 27.43 -1.63 4.64
N LEU A 434 26.64 -2.10 3.70
CA LEU A 434 27.00 -3.13 2.74
C LEU A 434 26.88 -2.58 1.31
N LYS A 435 27.81 -2.96 0.44
CA LYS A 435 27.75 -2.66 -0.98
C LYS A 435 28.24 -3.85 -1.80
N GLY A 436 27.48 -4.26 -2.79
CA GLY A 436 27.89 -5.27 -3.76
C GLY A 436 28.97 -4.75 -4.70
N ILE A 437 29.94 -5.60 -5.00
CA ILE A 437 30.99 -5.36 -6.01
C ILE A 437 31.01 -6.56 -6.94
N GLY A 438 30.39 -6.41 -8.11
CA GLY A 438 30.20 -7.52 -9.04
C GLY A 438 29.27 -8.61 -8.51
N ASP A 439 29.24 -9.74 -9.19
CA ASP A 439 28.18 -10.76 -9.03
C ASP A 439 28.37 -11.68 -7.81
N THR A 440 29.54 -11.70 -7.21
CA THR A 440 29.87 -12.64 -6.12
C THR A 440 30.57 -12.03 -4.92
N GLN A 441 30.70 -10.71 -4.88
CA GLN A 441 31.46 -10.02 -3.84
C GLN A 441 30.65 -8.90 -3.18
N VAL A 442 30.78 -8.78 -1.87
CA VAL A 442 30.18 -7.73 -1.05
C VAL A 442 31.25 -7.10 -0.19
N VAL A 443 31.22 -5.78 -0.08
CA VAL A 443 32.03 -5.02 0.87
C VAL A 443 31.16 -4.47 1.95
N GLY A 444 31.55 -4.73 3.20
CA GLY A 444 30.89 -4.21 4.39
C GLY A 444 31.77 -3.18 5.09
N LEU A 445 31.22 -2.04 5.47
CA LEU A 445 31.83 -1.07 6.37
C LEU A 445 31.50 -1.45 7.81
N ARG A 446 32.54 -1.66 8.62
CA ARG A 446 32.40 -1.96 10.07
C ARG A 446 32.26 -0.67 10.88
N GLU A 447 31.74 -0.78 12.10
CA GLU A 447 31.62 0.35 13.04
C GLU A 447 32.99 1.00 13.35
N ASN A 448 34.07 0.25 13.33
CA ASN A 448 35.43 0.75 13.51
C ASN A 448 36.06 1.39 12.25
N GLY A 449 35.27 1.65 11.21
CA GLY A 449 35.70 2.24 9.94
C GLY A 449 36.52 1.32 9.02
N LYS A 450 36.67 0.03 9.37
CA LYS A 450 37.35 -0.94 8.51
C LYS A 450 36.38 -1.50 7.46
N LEU A 451 36.90 -1.82 6.29
CA LEU A 451 36.18 -2.52 5.25
C LEU A 451 36.44 -4.02 5.32
N SER A 452 35.39 -4.80 5.17
CA SER A 452 35.47 -6.25 5.08
C SER A 452 34.98 -6.70 3.71
N TYR A 453 35.68 -7.63 3.10
CA TYR A 453 35.30 -8.27 1.87
C TYR A 453 34.72 -9.63 2.14
N PHE A 454 33.54 -9.88 1.55
CA PHE A 454 32.89 -11.18 1.62
C PHE A 454 32.73 -11.70 0.20
N LYS A 455 33.10 -12.95 -0.03
CA LYS A 455 32.76 -13.69 -1.23
C LYS A 455 31.63 -14.65 -0.89
N TYR A 456 30.60 -14.68 -1.69
CA TYR A 456 29.44 -15.52 -1.45
C TYR A 456 29.15 -16.38 -2.68
N TRP A 457 28.44 -17.47 -2.46
CA TRP A 457 27.82 -18.26 -3.51
C TRP A 457 26.36 -18.55 -3.16
N VAL A 458 25.56 -18.74 -4.17
CA VAL A 458 24.17 -19.18 -4.05
C VAL A 458 24.13 -20.63 -4.48
N SER A 459 23.75 -21.54 -3.58
CA SER A 459 23.46 -22.92 -3.94
C SER A 459 22.00 -22.98 -4.40
N PRO A 460 21.71 -23.50 -5.60
CA PRO A 460 20.34 -23.75 -6.00
C PRO A 460 19.78 -24.86 -5.08
N VAL A 461 18.87 -24.52 -4.21
CA VAL A 461 18.10 -25.48 -3.42
C VAL A 461 16.80 -25.70 -4.16
N SER A 462 16.48 -26.95 -4.47
CA SER A 462 15.15 -27.34 -4.92
C SER A 462 14.13 -26.80 -3.92
N VAL A 463 13.19 -25.98 -4.39
CA VAL A 463 12.14 -25.41 -3.55
C VAL A 463 11.14 -26.51 -3.26
N ASP A 464 11.30 -27.17 -2.14
CA ASP A 464 10.23 -27.96 -1.54
C ASP A 464 9.34 -26.98 -0.78
N ILE A 465 8.11 -26.81 -1.27
CA ILE A 465 7.11 -25.85 -0.76
C ILE A 465 6.77 -26.10 0.71
N ASN A 466 7.11 -27.26 1.24
CA ASN A 466 6.85 -27.66 2.62
C ASN A 466 8.00 -27.36 3.61
N ASN A 467 9.14 -26.84 3.15
CA ASN A 467 10.29 -26.57 3.99
C ASN A 467 10.80 -25.14 3.84
N THR A 468 10.65 -24.33 4.88
CA THR A 468 10.95 -22.89 4.96
C THR A 468 12.44 -22.51 4.99
N THR A 469 13.34 -23.29 4.39
CA THR A 469 14.76 -22.97 4.31
C THR A 469 15.14 -22.52 2.89
N ALA A 470 14.79 -21.31 2.58
CA ALA A 470 14.90 -20.82 1.21
C ALA A 470 16.28 -20.42 0.75
N PHE A 471 17.33 -20.16 1.48
CA PHE A 471 18.67 -19.87 0.95
C PHE A 471 19.76 -20.16 1.99
N LYS A 472 20.75 -20.97 1.66
CA LYS A 472 22.01 -21.04 2.38
C LYS A 472 23.02 -20.07 1.76
N PHE A 473 23.42 -19.06 2.53
CA PHE A 473 24.57 -18.23 2.18
C PHE A 473 25.84 -18.84 2.78
N GLY A 474 26.82 -19.08 1.93
CA GLY A 474 28.15 -19.42 2.36
C GLY A 474 29.09 -18.20 2.25
N ILE A 475 29.83 -17.90 3.28
CA ILE A 475 30.92 -16.91 3.26
C ILE A 475 32.24 -17.68 3.22
N GLU A 476 32.97 -17.57 2.11
CA GLU A 476 34.19 -18.38 1.91
C GLU A 476 35.42 -17.80 2.59
N LYS A 477 35.61 -16.50 2.57
CA LYS A 477 36.75 -15.83 3.20
C LYS A 477 36.46 -14.38 3.53
N GLU A 478 36.81 -13.97 4.73
CA GLU A 478 36.87 -12.57 5.14
C GLU A 478 38.31 -12.06 5.01
N LYS A 479 38.53 -11.03 4.21
CA LYS A 479 39.76 -10.26 4.22
C LYS A 479 39.49 -8.84 4.71
N ALA A 480 40.05 -8.49 5.88
CA ALA A 480 40.06 -7.10 6.33
C ALA A 480 41.17 -6.34 5.63
N VAL A 481 40.82 -5.29 4.91
CA VAL A 481 41.77 -4.43 4.20
C VAL A 481 41.65 -2.99 4.69
N ARG A 482 42.74 -2.36 5.08
CA ARG A 482 42.78 -0.93 5.40
C ARG A 482 42.73 -0.13 4.11
N PHE A 483 41.71 0.70 3.93
CA PHE A 483 41.60 1.62 2.80
C PHE A 483 41.74 3.06 3.25
N ASN A 484 42.42 3.86 2.41
CA ASN A 484 42.52 5.30 2.58
C ASN A 484 41.16 5.95 2.26
N LYS A 485 40.77 7.07 2.93
CA LYS A 485 39.53 7.85 2.73
C LYS A 485 39.17 8.11 1.25
N ARG A 486 40.19 8.27 0.37
CA ARG A 486 39.99 8.46 -1.09
C ARG A 486 39.40 7.23 -1.80
N LYS A 487 39.73 6.01 -1.36
CA LYS A 487 39.18 4.77 -1.94
C LYS A 487 37.74 4.49 -1.45
N CYS A 488 37.40 4.88 -0.22
CA CYS A 488 36.05 4.76 0.27
C CYS A 488 35.07 5.64 -0.54
N LYS A 489 35.46 6.88 -0.89
CA LYS A 489 34.64 7.75 -1.77
C LYS A 489 34.41 7.17 -3.18
N ARG A 490 35.42 6.46 -3.76
CA ARG A 490 35.25 5.81 -5.06
C ARG A 490 34.34 4.60 -5.04
N LEU A 491 34.18 3.97 -3.89
CA LEU A 491 33.26 2.85 -3.67
C LEU A 491 31.86 3.31 -3.24
N GLY A 492 31.64 4.62 -3.07
CA GLY A 492 30.36 5.22 -2.69
C GLY A 492 29.96 4.93 -1.22
N PHE A 493 30.95 4.85 -0.32
CA PHE A 493 30.79 4.80 1.13
C PHE A 493 30.92 6.18 1.75
#